data_e68005f34b366a93507bb5b2f98a95e9
#
_entry.id   e68005f34b366a93507bb5b2f98a95e9
#
_cell.length_a   1.000
_cell.length_b   1.000
_cell.length_c   1.000
_cell.angle_alpha   90.00
_cell.angle_beta   90.00
_cell.angle_gamma   90.00
#
_symmetry.space_group_name_H-M   'P 1'
#
loop_
_entity.id
_entity.type
_entity.pdbx_description
1 polymer ?
#
loop_
_entity_poly.entity_id
_entity_poly.type
_entity_poly.pdbx_seq_one_letter_code
_entity_poly.pdbx_strand_id
1 'polypeptide(L)'
;VITMSERITGHTELIGLMAYPIRHSSSPAMQNEAFAKLGYDYAYLAFEVGADEIEDAVNAIRTLKMRGSNVSMPNKTLVGQYLDELSPAAEMCGAVNTIVNDHGHLTGHITDGIGFMAALKDNNINAIGKKMTIVGAGGAATAIEIQAALDGVGEIVIFNRKDEFWDRAVSTVEKINTRTSSHAVLYLSLIHISEPTRRTPI
;
A
#
# COMPACT_ATOMS: atom_id res chain seq x y z
N VAL A 1 17.64 -16.05 26.03
CA VAL A 1 17.63 -15.65 24.60
C VAL A 1 17.30 -16.90 23.82
N ILE A 2 16.08 -17.01 23.28
CA ILE A 2 15.66 -18.13 22.44
C ILE A 2 16.44 -18.02 21.12
N THR A 3 17.13 -19.05 20.70
CA THR A 3 17.87 -19.05 19.43
C THR A 3 16.90 -19.18 18.26
N MET A 4 17.29 -18.75 17.07
CA MET A 4 16.45 -18.84 15.87
C MET A 4 16.00 -20.29 15.56
N SER A 5 16.83 -21.28 15.88
CA SER A 5 16.52 -22.72 15.70
C SER A 5 15.43 -23.25 16.65
N GLU A 6 15.22 -22.58 17.80
CA GLU A 6 14.16 -22.95 18.75
C GLU A 6 12.84 -22.25 18.47
N ARG A 7 12.85 -21.24 17.57
CA ARG A 7 11.70 -20.40 17.26
C ARG A 7 10.85 -20.94 16.10
N ILE A 8 11.42 -21.69 15.18
CA ILE A 8 10.72 -22.23 14.02
C ILE A 8 10.43 -23.70 14.26
N THR A 9 9.15 -24.06 14.24
CA THR A 9 8.65 -25.42 14.48
C THR A 9 7.69 -25.82 13.35
N GLY A 10 7.10 -27.03 13.42
CA GLY A 10 6.06 -27.46 12.49
C GLY A 10 4.72 -26.69 12.63
N HIS A 11 4.58 -25.84 13.65
CA HIS A 11 3.40 -24.99 13.87
C HIS A 11 3.59 -23.56 13.38
N THR A 12 4.83 -23.17 13.06
CA THR A 12 5.14 -21.80 12.62
C THR A 12 4.46 -21.50 11.28
N GLU A 13 3.64 -20.46 11.25
CA GLU A 13 2.96 -20.02 10.04
C GLU A 13 3.84 -19.11 9.17
N LEU A 14 3.75 -19.27 7.86
CA LEU A 14 4.55 -18.51 6.90
C LEU A 14 3.82 -17.26 6.42
N ILE A 15 4.54 -16.14 6.39
CA ILE A 15 4.12 -14.89 5.73
C ILE A 15 5.18 -14.53 4.69
N GLY A 16 4.73 -14.09 3.51
CA GLY A 16 5.59 -13.74 2.40
C GLY A 16 5.76 -12.25 2.15
N LEU A 17 6.75 -11.93 1.33
CA LEU A 17 6.84 -10.69 0.56
C LEU A 17 7.17 -11.05 -0.87
N MET A 18 6.30 -10.72 -1.81
CA MET A 18 6.40 -11.05 -3.24
C MET A 18 6.74 -9.80 -4.05
N ALA A 19 7.90 -9.77 -4.68
CA ALA A 19 8.34 -8.69 -5.56
C ALA A 19 9.58 -9.07 -6.37
N TYR A 20 9.94 -8.25 -7.37
CA TYR A 20 11.16 -8.45 -8.14
C TYR A 20 11.78 -7.10 -8.58
N PRO A 21 13.09 -6.84 -8.30
CA PRO A 21 13.97 -7.60 -7.39
C PRO A 21 13.64 -7.29 -5.92
N ILE A 22 13.88 -8.23 -4.99
CA ILE A 22 13.49 -8.04 -3.57
C ILE A 22 14.59 -8.36 -2.56
N ARG A 23 15.73 -8.89 -2.97
CA ARG A 23 16.82 -9.33 -2.09
C ARG A 23 17.38 -8.26 -1.15
N HIS A 24 17.21 -6.99 -1.51
CA HIS A 24 17.65 -5.82 -0.74
C HIS A 24 16.68 -5.42 0.38
N SER A 25 15.52 -6.09 0.50
CA SER A 25 14.48 -5.71 1.44
C SER A 25 14.87 -5.97 2.89
N SER A 26 14.64 -4.97 3.74
CA SER A 26 14.77 -5.10 5.20
C SER A 26 13.49 -5.60 5.88
N SER A 27 12.40 -5.83 5.13
CA SER A 27 11.12 -6.27 5.69
C SER A 27 11.23 -7.59 6.47
N PRO A 28 11.97 -8.63 6.01
CA PRO A 28 12.11 -9.86 6.78
C PRO A 28 12.73 -9.64 8.16
N ALA A 29 13.77 -8.82 8.26
CA ALA A 29 14.40 -8.51 9.54
C ALA A 29 13.44 -7.79 10.49
N MET A 30 12.76 -6.74 9.98
CA MET A 30 11.80 -5.94 10.74
C MET A 30 10.61 -6.78 11.23
N GLN A 31 9.97 -7.54 10.34
CA GLN A 31 8.77 -8.31 10.67
C GLN A 31 9.07 -9.46 11.63
N ASN A 32 10.15 -10.21 11.40
CA ASN A 32 10.54 -11.29 12.28
C ASN A 32 10.90 -10.81 13.69
N GLU A 33 11.52 -9.63 13.83
CA GLU A 33 11.79 -9.02 15.13
C GLU A 33 10.48 -8.60 15.84
N ALA A 34 9.52 -8.03 15.09
CA ALA A 34 8.21 -7.68 15.61
C ALA A 34 7.43 -8.92 16.08
N PHE A 35 7.43 -10.00 15.30
CA PHE A 35 6.78 -11.25 15.68
C PHE A 35 7.38 -11.83 16.96
N ALA A 36 8.71 -11.81 17.08
CA ALA A 36 9.38 -12.27 18.29
C ALA A 36 8.98 -11.46 19.52
N LYS A 37 8.91 -10.13 19.41
CA LYS A 37 8.51 -9.24 20.51
C LYS A 37 7.05 -9.39 20.93
N LEU A 38 6.17 -9.67 19.94
CA LEU A 38 4.73 -9.82 20.18
C LEU A 38 4.32 -11.26 20.54
N GLY A 39 5.25 -12.23 20.48
CA GLY A 39 4.99 -13.63 20.78
C GLY A 39 4.21 -14.37 19.70
N TYR A 40 4.23 -13.88 18.45
CA TYR A 40 3.62 -14.58 17.31
C TYR A 40 4.55 -15.66 16.76
N ASP A 41 3.99 -16.87 16.54
CA ASP A 41 4.68 -17.99 15.92
C ASP A 41 4.62 -17.89 14.39
N TYR A 42 5.22 -16.83 13.84
CA TYR A 42 5.27 -16.53 12.41
C TYR A 42 6.71 -16.45 11.92
N ALA A 43 6.92 -16.83 10.65
CA ALA A 43 8.15 -16.61 9.91
C ALA A 43 7.87 -15.76 8.68
N TYR A 44 8.63 -14.71 8.47
CA TYR A 44 8.50 -13.80 7.32
C TYR A 44 9.70 -13.95 6.40
N LEU A 45 9.43 -14.25 5.12
CA LEU A 45 10.45 -14.42 4.09
C LEU A 45 10.14 -13.55 2.86
N ALA A 46 11.18 -13.14 2.13
CA ALA A 46 11.06 -12.47 0.84
C ALA A 46 11.26 -13.47 -0.30
N PHE A 47 10.36 -13.40 -1.29
CA PHE A 47 10.34 -14.24 -2.47
C PHE A 47 10.50 -13.36 -3.71
N GLU A 48 11.45 -13.71 -4.58
CA GLU A 48 11.58 -13.07 -5.89
C GLU A 48 10.49 -13.63 -6.80
N VAL A 49 9.49 -12.79 -7.09
CA VAL A 49 8.32 -13.12 -7.91
C VAL A 49 8.15 -12.03 -8.95
N GLY A 50 8.31 -12.38 -10.22
CA GLY A 50 8.09 -11.51 -11.36
C GLY A 50 6.60 -11.39 -11.72
N ALA A 51 6.29 -10.52 -12.68
CA ALA A 51 4.91 -10.28 -13.11
C ALA A 51 4.29 -11.52 -13.79
N ASP A 52 5.09 -12.35 -14.42
CA ASP A 52 4.72 -13.60 -15.09
C ASP A 52 4.51 -14.77 -14.13
N GLU A 53 4.99 -14.66 -12.90
CA GLU A 53 4.91 -15.71 -11.88
C GLU A 53 3.84 -15.43 -10.80
N ILE A 54 3.17 -14.26 -10.86
CA ILE A 54 2.30 -13.81 -9.75
C ILE A 54 1.09 -14.71 -9.53
N GLU A 55 0.52 -15.29 -10.58
CA GLU A 55 -0.61 -16.21 -10.46
C GLU A 55 -0.22 -17.47 -9.68
N ASP A 56 0.90 -18.09 -10.04
CA ASP A 56 1.41 -19.29 -9.36
C ASP A 56 1.80 -18.96 -7.91
N ALA A 57 2.37 -17.79 -7.67
CA ALA A 57 2.72 -17.34 -6.34
C ALA A 57 1.48 -17.12 -5.44
N VAL A 58 0.38 -16.58 -5.98
CA VAL A 58 -0.90 -16.47 -5.26
C VAL A 58 -1.50 -17.86 -4.97
N ASN A 59 -1.43 -18.78 -5.92
CA ASN A 59 -1.86 -20.15 -5.72
C ASN A 59 -1.02 -20.86 -4.64
N ALA A 60 0.28 -20.55 -4.56
CA ALA A 60 1.14 -21.07 -3.51
C ALA A 60 0.73 -20.60 -2.11
N ILE A 61 0.18 -19.39 -1.93
CA ILE A 61 -0.37 -18.92 -0.65
C ILE A 61 -1.44 -19.90 -0.16
N ARG A 62 -2.35 -20.32 -1.04
CA ARG A 62 -3.43 -21.29 -0.73
C ARG A 62 -2.88 -22.68 -0.44
N THR A 63 -2.01 -23.17 -1.32
CA THR A 63 -1.47 -24.56 -1.26
C THR A 63 -0.59 -24.77 -0.02
N LEU A 64 0.27 -23.81 0.29
CA LEU A 64 1.17 -23.85 1.44
C LEU A 64 0.49 -23.38 2.74
N LYS A 65 -0.78 -23.00 2.70
CA LYS A 65 -1.54 -22.45 3.84
C LYS A 65 -0.80 -21.29 4.52
N MET A 66 -0.16 -20.44 3.71
CA MET A 66 0.49 -19.25 4.24
C MET A 66 -0.54 -18.35 4.91
N ARG A 67 -0.15 -17.65 5.97
CA ARG A 67 -1.04 -16.66 6.65
C ARG A 67 -1.40 -15.50 5.74
N GLY A 68 -0.55 -15.18 4.79
CA GLY A 68 -0.72 -14.13 3.81
C GLY A 68 0.61 -13.72 3.19
N SER A 69 0.59 -12.61 2.48
CA SER A 69 1.80 -12.05 1.88
C SER A 69 1.69 -10.53 1.71
N ASN A 70 2.79 -9.84 1.91
CA ASN A 70 2.92 -8.52 1.32
C ASN A 70 3.27 -8.62 -0.16
N VAL A 71 2.95 -7.57 -0.90
CA VAL A 71 3.21 -7.47 -2.34
C VAL A 71 3.86 -6.12 -2.63
N SER A 72 4.93 -6.14 -3.43
CA SER A 72 5.57 -4.91 -3.90
C SER A 72 5.74 -4.92 -5.42
N MET A 73 6.49 -3.96 -5.96
CA MET A 73 6.67 -3.85 -7.41
C MET A 73 7.35 -5.10 -8.01
N PRO A 74 6.94 -5.52 -9.21
CA PRO A 74 5.95 -4.89 -10.10
C PRO A 74 4.50 -5.32 -9.83
N ASN A 75 4.24 -6.16 -8.84
CA ASN A 75 3.05 -6.99 -8.70
C ASN A 75 1.83 -6.28 -8.07
N LYS A 76 2.00 -5.11 -7.44
CA LYS A 76 0.93 -4.40 -6.69
C LYS A 76 -0.35 -4.18 -7.50
N THR A 77 -0.22 -3.87 -8.79
CA THR A 77 -1.36 -3.61 -9.67
C THR A 77 -1.87 -4.85 -10.40
N LEU A 78 -1.11 -5.93 -10.38
CA LEU A 78 -1.44 -7.16 -11.10
C LEU A 78 -2.14 -8.18 -10.21
N VAL A 79 -1.76 -8.25 -8.94
CA VAL A 79 -2.15 -9.35 -8.06
C VAL A 79 -3.65 -9.38 -7.75
N GLY A 80 -4.33 -8.24 -7.81
CA GLY A 80 -5.75 -8.13 -7.44
C GLY A 80 -6.68 -9.05 -8.24
N GLN A 81 -6.36 -9.35 -9.51
CA GLN A 81 -7.17 -10.23 -10.36
C GLN A 81 -7.15 -11.72 -9.96
N TYR A 82 -6.21 -12.12 -9.11
CA TYR A 82 -6.05 -13.51 -8.64
C TYR A 82 -6.57 -13.72 -7.21
N LEU A 83 -7.13 -12.66 -6.61
CA LEU A 83 -7.68 -12.70 -5.25
C LEU A 83 -9.19 -12.88 -5.27
N ASP A 84 -9.74 -13.38 -4.17
CA ASP A 84 -11.18 -13.63 -4.05
C ASP A 84 -11.95 -12.33 -3.73
N GLU A 85 -11.32 -11.40 -3.01
CA GLU A 85 -11.91 -10.14 -2.58
C GLU A 85 -10.88 -9.02 -2.52
N LEU A 86 -11.35 -7.79 -2.71
CA LEU A 86 -10.55 -6.57 -2.49
C LEU A 86 -11.22 -5.69 -1.45
N SER A 87 -10.44 -5.14 -0.52
CA SER A 87 -10.94 -4.10 0.36
C SER A 87 -11.37 -2.86 -0.45
N PRO A 88 -12.31 -2.04 0.06
CA PRO A 88 -12.76 -0.83 -0.65
C PRO A 88 -11.60 0.09 -1.09
N ALA A 89 -10.59 0.26 -0.24
CA ALA A 89 -9.41 1.05 -0.58
C ALA A 89 -8.59 0.40 -1.70
N ALA A 90 -8.36 -0.92 -1.65
CA ALA A 90 -7.61 -1.64 -2.69
C ALA A 90 -8.33 -1.60 -4.04
N GLU A 91 -9.65 -1.79 -4.05
CA GLU A 91 -10.48 -1.70 -5.25
C GLU A 91 -10.43 -0.30 -5.88
N MET A 92 -10.59 0.74 -5.05
CA MET A 92 -10.51 2.14 -5.53
C MET A 92 -9.11 2.51 -6.02
N CYS A 93 -8.05 2.05 -5.35
CA CYS A 93 -6.65 2.26 -5.77
C CYS A 93 -6.28 1.47 -7.02
N GLY A 94 -6.91 0.32 -7.25
CA GLY A 94 -6.47 -0.65 -8.26
C GLY A 94 -5.10 -1.25 -7.93
N ALA A 95 -4.79 -1.40 -6.63
CA ALA A 95 -3.49 -1.92 -6.17
C ALA A 95 -3.63 -2.61 -4.81
N VAL A 96 -2.82 -3.64 -4.61
CA VAL A 96 -2.75 -4.43 -3.37
C VAL A 96 -1.30 -4.48 -2.91
N ASN A 97 -1.05 -4.22 -1.63
CA ASN A 97 0.26 -4.42 -0.99
C ASN A 97 0.24 -5.48 0.11
N THR A 98 -0.94 -5.97 0.49
CA THR A 98 -1.11 -6.95 1.56
C THR A 98 -2.23 -7.92 1.20
N ILE A 99 -1.95 -9.21 1.26
CA ILE A 99 -2.90 -10.30 1.07
C ILE A 99 -3.10 -10.97 2.41
N VAL A 100 -4.33 -11.11 2.84
CA VAL A 100 -4.73 -11.90 4.02
C VAL A 100 -5.35 -13.20 3.52
N ASN A 101 -4.92 -14.32 4.09
CA ASN A 101 -5.48 -15.62 3.82
C ASN A 101 -6.34 -16.07 5.01
N ASP A 102 -7.63 -16.13 4.81
CA ASP A 102 -8.57 -16.71 5.77
C ASP A 102 -9.08 -18.06 5.25
N HIS A 103 -8.41 -19.13 5.67
CA HIS A 103 -8.74 -20.53 5.31
C HIS A 103 -8.88 -20.78 3.79
N GLY A 104 -8.07 -20.12 2.98
CA GLY A 104 -8.06 -20.26 1.52
C GLY A 104 -8.77 -19.13 0.78
N HIS A 105 -9.59 -18.31 1.48
CA HIS A 105 -10.14 -17.07 0.94
C HIS A 105 -9.12 -15.94 1.04
N LEU A 106 -8.73 -15.37 -0.08
CA LEU A 106 -7.67 -14.35 -0.15
C LEU A 106 -8.29 -12.96 -0.35
N THR A 107 -8.09 -12.09 0.64
CA THR A 107 -8.52 -10.69 0.57
C THR A 107 -7.31 -9.77 0.36
N GLY A 108 -7.40 -8.91 -0.65
CA GLY A 108 -6.37 -7.92 -0.98
C GLY A 108 -6.63 -6.57 -0.32
N HIS A 109 -5.59 -6.01 0.28
CA HIS A 109 -5.61 -4.70 0.93
C HIS A 109 -4.52 -3.79 0.38
N ILE A 110 -4.73 -2.46 0.50
CA ILE A 110 -3.71 -1.43 0.35
C ILE A 110 -3.60 -0.67 1.67
N THR A 111 -2.48 -0.80 2.35
CA THR A 111 -2.31 -0.33 3.74
C THR A 111 -1.52 0.98 3.86
N ASP A 112 -0.98 1.50 2.75
CA ASP A 112 -0.18 2.74 2.76
C ASP A 112 -0.99 3.93 3.31
N GLY A 113 -2.24 4.08 2.87
CA GLY A 113 -3.14 5.13 3.35
C GLY A 113 -3.56 4.94 4.81
N ILE A 114 -3.86 3.71 5.22
CA ILE A 114 -4.18 3.37 6.62
C ILE A 114 -3.02 3.76 7.53
N GLY A 115 -1.79 3.40 7.15
CA GLY A 115 -0.59 3.76 7.91
C GLY A 115 -0.40 5.26 8.03
N PHE A 116 -0.64 6.01 6.95
CA PHE A 116 -0.56 7.48 6.97
C PHE A 116 -1.60 8.10 7.90
N MET A 117 -2.86 7.70 7.81
CA MET A 117 -3.94 8.21 8.66
C MET A 117 -3.72 7.86 10.14
N ALA A 118 -3.20 6.66 10.42
CA ALA A 118 -2.79 6.28 11.76
C ALA A 118 -1.65 7.16 12.30
N ALA A 119 -0.64 7.43 11.48
CA ALA A 119 0.46 8.32 11.86
C ALA A 119 0.00 9.76 12.16
N LEU A 120 -0.97 10.30 11.43
CA LEU A 120 -1.59 11.59 11.76
C LEU A 120 -2.23 11.55 13.15
N LYS A 121 -3.02 10.52 13.41
CA LYS A 121 -3.70 10.34 14.70
C LYS A 121 -2.72 10.23 15.87
N ASP A 122 -1.65 9.44 15.70
CA ASP A 122 -0.60 9.26 16.73
C ASP A 122 0.14 10.57 17.05
N ASN A 123 0.18 11.48 16.07
CA ASN A 123 0.72 12.82 16.25
C ASN A 123 -0.33 13.88 16.64
N ASN A 124 -1.52 13.44 17.09
CA ASN A 124 -2.64 14.29 17.49
C ASN A 124 -3.17 15.21 16.36
N ILE A 125 -3.01 14.82 15.11
CA ILE A 125 -3.54 15.53 13.95
C ILE A 125 -4.86 14.89 13.54
N ASN A 126 -5.97 15.57 13.80
CA ASN A 126 -7.28 15.15 13.35
C ASN A 126 -7.58 15.74 11.97
N ALA A 127 -7.60 14.88 10.95
CA ALA A 127 -7.90 15.24 9.56
C ALA A 127 -9.39 15.08 9.19
N ILE A 128 -10.19 14.41 10.03
CA ILE A 128 -11.60 14.11 9.74
C ILE A 128 -12.42 15.41 9.66
N GLY A 129 -13.21 15.55 8.60
CA GLY A 129 -13.99 16.75 8.31
C GLY A 129 -13.17 17.97 7.90
N LYS A 130 -11.84 17.85 7.79
CA LYS A 130 -10.93 18.94 7.41
C LYS A 130 -10.65 18.92 5.91
N LYS A 131 -9.89 19.93 5.47
CA LYS A 131 -9.30 20.00 4.14
C LYS A 131 -7.88 19.44 4.17
N MET A 132 -7.60 18.51 3.28
CA MET A 132 -6.27 17.95 3.05
C MET A 132 -5.78 18.35 1.67
N THR A 133 -4.55 18.84 1.60
CA THR A 133 -3.90 19.18 0.31
C THR A 133 -2.75 18.21 0.09
N ILE A 134 -2.73 17.58 -1.08
CA ILE A 134 -1.72 16.58 -1.47
C ILE A 134 -1.07 17.05 -2.78
N VAL A 135 0.26 17.00 -2.80
CA VAL A 135 1.04 17.33 -4.00
C VAL A 135 1.63 16.06 -4.59
N GLY A 136 1.17 15.70 -5.78
CA GLY A 136 1.51 14.47 -6.49
C GLY A 136 0.35 13.47 -6.50
N ALA A 137 0.32 12.60 -7.54
CA ALA A 137 -0.67 11.55 -7.74
C ALA A 137 -0.02 10.18 -8.03
N GLY A 138 1.16 9.94 -7.47
CA GLY A 138 1.83 8.63 -7.52
C GLY A 138 1.12 7.59 -6.65
N GLY A 139 1.57 6.34 -6.68
CA GLY A 139 0.90 5.24 -5.98
C GLY A 139 0.67 5.48 -4.48
N ALA A 140 1.64 6.04 -3.76
CA ALA A 140 1.48 6.35 -2.33
C ALA A 140 0.46 7.48 -2.11
N ALA A 141 0.51 8.55 -2.92
CA ALA A 141 -0.45 9.66 -2.83
C ALA A 141 -1.88 9.16 -3.07
N THR A 142 -2.10 8.37 -4.13
CA THR A 142 -3.41 7.78 -4.44
C THR A 142 -3.98 6.95 -3.28
N ALA A 143 -3.14 6.13 -2.63
CA ALA A 143 -3.57 5.33 -1.48
C ALA A 143 -3.96 6.21 -0.29
N ILE A 144 -3.22 7.30 -0.03
CA ILE A 144 -3.52 8.27 1.03
C ILE A 144 -4.81 9.04 0.71
N GLU A 145 -4.96 9.52 -0.53
CA GLU A 145 -6.14 10.26 -1.01
C GLU A 145 -7.43 9.45 -0.80
N ILE A 146 -7.40 8.19 -1.24
CA ILE A 146 -8.54 7.28 -1.13
C ILE A 146 -8.84 6.93 0.33
N GLN A 147 -7.83 6.59 1.12
CA GLN A 147 -8.05 6.25 2.53
C GLN A 147 -8.55 7.47 3.32
N ALA A 148 -7.98 8.64 3.09
CA ALA A 148 -8.44 9.88 3.72
C ALA A 148 -9.92 10.16 3.41
N ALA A 149 -10.34 9.91 2.17
CA ALA A 149 -11.75 10.05 1.78
C ALA A 149 -12.64 9.01 2.47
N LEU A 150 -12.22 7.76 2.54
CA LEU A 150 -12.95 6.69 3.22
C LEU A 150 -13.08 6.95 4.73
N ASP A 151 -12.06 7.54 5.34
CA ASP A 151 -12.06 7.91 6.77
C ASP A 151 -12.87 9.18 7.06
N GLY A 152 -13.30 9.94 6.05
CA GLY A 152 -14.17 11.10 6.21
C GLY A 152 -13.44 12.45 6.28
N VAL A 153 -12.28 12.59 5.65
CA VAL A 153 -11.68 13.91 5.37
C VAL A 153 -12.66 14.68 4.47
N GLY A 154 -13.01 15.92 4.84
CA GLY A 154 -14.09 16.67 4.20
C GLY A 154 -13.79 17.09 2.76
N GLU A 155 -12.60 17.62 2.52
CA GLU A 155 -12.14 18.06 1.19
C GLU A 155 -10.72 17.57 0.92
N ILE A 156 -10.49 17.04 -0.28
CA ILE A 156 -9.16 16.58 -0.71
C ILE A 156 -8.77 17.36 -1.97
N VAL A 157 -7.72 18.16 -1.86
CA VAL A 157 -7.19 18.96 -2.96
C VAL A 157 -5.90 18.33 -3.46
N ILE A 158 -5.93 17.89 -4.70
CA ILE A 158 -4.80 17.23 -5.35
C ILE A 158 -4.16 18.21 -6.32
N PHE A 159 -2.84 18.41 -6.18
CA PHE A 159 -2.04 19.13 -7.17
C PHE A 159 -1.13 18.13 -7.87
N ASN A 160 -1.28 18.02 -9.18
CA ASN A 160 -0.36 17.21 -9.98
C ASN A 160 0.05 17.96 -11.26
N ARG A 161 1.24 17.66 -11.77
CA ARG A 161 1.62 18.11 -13.12
C ARG A 161 0.95 17.22 -14.15
N LYS A 162 0.91 17.65 -15.42
CA LYS A 162 0.34 16.86 -16.50
C LYS A 162 1.37 15.84 -16.99
N ASP A 163 1.59 14.78 -16.21
CA ASP A 163 2.50 13.67 -16.45
C ASP A 163 1.74 12.34 -16.58
N GLU A 164 2.43 11.22 -16.53
CA GLU A 164 1.91 9.85 -16.59
C GLU A 164 0.89 9.51 -15.49
N PHE A 165 0.87 10.27 -14.39
CA PHE A 165 -0.06 10.07 -13.27
C PHE A 165 -1.31 10.94 -13.36
N TRP A 166 -1.43 11.84 -14.36
CA TRP A 166 -2.55 12.77 -14.48
C TRP A 166 -3.90 12.06 -14.62
N ASP A 167 -3.98 11.07 -15.52
CA ASP A 167 -5.22 10.33 -15.75
C ASP A 167 -5.63 9.51 -14.53
N ARG A 168 -4.65 9.01 -13.77
CA ARG A 168 -4.90 8.37 -12.47
C ARG A 168 -5.50 9.37 -11.48
N ALA A 169 -4.98 10.58 -11.38
CA ALA A 169 -5.50 11.62 -10.51
C ALA A 169 -6.95 11.98 -10.86
N VAL A 170 -7.26 12.11 -12.14
CA VAL A 170 -8.64 12.35 -12.62
C VAL A 170 -9.57 11.22 -12.18
N SER A 171 -9.18 9.97 -12.43
CA SER A 171 -9.96 8.80 -12.02
C SER A 171 -10.11 8.71 -10.50
N THR A 172 -9.09 9.06 -9.74
CA THR A 172 -9.14 9.07 -8.27
C THR A 172 -10.14 10.09 -7.75
N VAL A 173 -10.14 11.32 -8.31
CA VAL A 173 -11.12 12.36 -7.96
C VAL A 173 -12.55 11.90 -8.26
N GLU A 174 -12.79 11.28 -9.42
CA GLU A 174 -14.09 10.75 -9.79
C GLU A 174 -14.55 9.66 -8.79
N LYS A 175 -13.68 8.71 -8.48
CA LYS A 175 -13.98 7.63 -7.51
C LYS A 175 -14.29 8.18 -6.12
N ILE A 176 -13.51 9.14 -5.62
CA ILE A 176 -13.74 9.77 -4.33
C ILE A 176 -15.11 10.45 -4.31
N ASN A 177 -15.40 11.29 -5.31
CA ASN A 177 -16.65 12.07 -5.38
C ASN A 177 -17.90 11.20 -5.58
N THR A 178 -17.77 10.00 -6.14
CA THR A 178 -18.91 9.12 -6.42
C THR A 178 -19.09 8.03 -5.37
N ARG A 179 -18.04 7.64 -4.64
CA ARG A 179 -18.05 6.46 -3.75
C ARG A 179 -17.83 6.80 -2.27
N THR A 180 -17.59 8.07 -1.94
CA THR A 180 -17.38 8.53 -0.56
C THR A 180 -18.18 9.80 -0.28
N SER A 181 -18.22 10.24 0.97
CA SER A 181 -18.80 11.52 1.36
C SER A 181 -17.85 12.72 1.23
N SER A 182 -16.59 12.46 0.89
CA SER A 182 -15.56 13.50 0.73
C SER A 182 -15.71 14.21 -0.62
N HIS A 183 -15.24 15.45 -0.70
CA HIS A 183 -15.17 16.20 -1.95
C HIS A 183 -13.71 16.31 -2.41
N ALA A 184 -13.40 15.80 -3.60
CA ALA A 184 -12.05 15.86 -4.17
C ALA A 184 -12.01 16.77 -5.40
N VAL A 185 -10.92 17.51 -5.52
CA VAL A 185 -10.63 18.38 -6.68
C VAL A 185 -9.18 18.21 -7.12
N LEU A 186 -8.96 18.29 -8.44
CA LEU A 186 -7.63 18.21 -9.04
C LEU A 186 -7.26 19.56 -9.66
N TYR A 187 -6.09 20.06 -9.33
CA TYR A 187 -5.51 21.25 -9.94
C TYR A 187 -4.19 20.92 -10.64
N LEU A 188 -3.93 21.63 -11.72
CA LEU A 188 -2.63 21.58 -12.39
C LEU A 188 -1.58 22.24 -11.48
N SER A 189 -0.56 21.49 -11.12
CA SER A 189 0.58 22.04 -10.38
C SER A 189 1.46 22.89 -11.29
N LEU A 190 1.60 24.17 -10.97
CA LEU A 190 2.44 25.13 -11.68
C LEU A 190 3.81 25.33 -11.01
N ILE A 191 4.13 24.53 -9.98
CA ILE A 191 5.33 24.72 -9.17
C ILE A 191 6.64 24.67 -10.00
N HIS A 192 6.62 23.93 -11.12
CA HIS A 192 7.75 23.84 -12.04
C HIS A 192 7.77 24.94 -13.11
N ILE A 193 6.69 25.71 -13.23
CA ILE A 193 6.59 26.85 -14.19
C ILE A 193 7.04 28.14 -13.50
N SER A 194 6.95 28.20 -12.17
CA SER A 194 7.25 29.37 -11.34
C SER A 194 8.60 29.29 -10.62
N GLU A 195 9.42 28.28 -10.86
CA GLU A 195 10.80 28.32 -10.35
C GLU A 195 11.56 29.47 -11.03
N PRO A 196 11.98 30.47 -10.26
CA PRO A 196 12.87 31.48 -10.81
C PRO A 196 14.17 30.75 -11.18
N THR A 197 14.57 30.88 -12.44
CA THR A 197 15.87 30.42 -12.89
C THR A 197 16.91 30.82 -11.86
N ARG A 198 17.51 29.84 -11.18
CA ARG A 198 18.63 30.07 -10.27
C ARG A 198 19.68 30.81 -11.09
N ARG A 199 19.83 32.10 -10.85
CA ARG A 199 20.97 32.84 -11.35
C ARG A 199 22.19 32.20 -10.73
N THR A 200 23.00 31.51 -11.52
CA THR A 200 24.38 31.16 -11.13
C THR A 200 25.06 32.46 -10.68
N PRO A 201 25.61 32.51 -9.46
CA PRO A 201 26.46 33.63 -9.10
C PRO A 201 27.62 33.69 -10.07
N ILE A 202 27.87 34.86 -10.62
CA ILE A 202 29.06 35.15 -11.42
C ILE A 202 30.25 35.19 -10.48
#